data_36d286cd9463e0a4272a5552b9416018
#
_entry.id   36d286cd9463e0a4272a5552b9416018
#
_cell.length_a   1.000
_cell.length_b   1.000
_cell.length_c   1.000
_cell.angle_alpha   90.00
_cell.angle_beta   90.00
_cell.angle_gamma   90.00
#
_symmetry.space_group_name_H-M   'P 1'
#
loop_
_entity.id
_entity.type
_entity.pdbx_description
1 polymer ?
#
loop_
_entity_poly.entity_id
_entity_poly.type
_entity_poly.pdbx_seq_one_letter_code
_entity_poly.pdbx_strand_id
1 'polypeptide(L)'
;MKDFQKLQLPKKGFTLIELLIAVSLIILLLLLIFINWRRQIDRGYDVLRKKHLSDIKRAFEEYYNDKGCYPAATILVNCNGPELQPYLGAIPCDPASKLPYKYVPVDDTNLCRGFRVFSSLRDTADSDIARLGCNGVTGCGFGVGFNYGISSGVTVAQPGFNPGFTPTPTPPAAPGQYACDPNGICNSYGDPVASGCPITFAASNCNNACGIPANRCLR
;
A
#
# COMPACT_ATOMS: atom_id res chain seq x y z
N MET A 1 74.83 3.95 16.29
CA MET A 1 74.31 4.01 14.91
C MET A 1 73.81 2.63 14.59
N LYS A 2 72.49 2.44 14.52
CA LYS A 2 71.88 1.14 14.20
C LYS A 2 71.44 1.22 12.74
N ASP A 3 72.08 0.36 11.92
CA ASP A 3 71.76 0.19 10.51
C ASP A 3 70.33 -0.33 10.36
N PHE A 4 69.44 0.48 9.80
CA PHE A 4 68.15 0.05 9.34
C PHE A 4 68.31 -0.71 8.00
N GLN A 5 68.42 -2.03 8.06
CA GLN A 5 68.34 -2.86 6.87
C GLN A 5 66.98 -2.71 6.22
N LYS A 6 66.93 -1.96 5.09
CA LYS A 6 65.78 -1.92 4.20
C LYS A 6 65.46 -3.32 3.70
N LEU A 7 64.37 -3.89 4.21
CA LEU A 7 63.81 -5.14 3.68
C LEU A 7 63.34 -4.84 2.23
N GLN A 8 64.17 -5.23 1.26
CA GLN A 8 63.79 -5.19 -0.15
C GLN A 8 62.88 -6.41 -0.43
N LEU A 9 61.56 -6.18 -0.40
CA LEU A 9 60.60 -7.17 -0.87
C LEU A 9 60.78 -7.39 -2.37
N PRO A 10 60.90 -8.69 -2.84
CA PRO A 10 61.09 -8.99 -4.25
C PRO A 10 59.85 -8.51 -5.02
N LYS A 11 60.05 -7.63 -5.99
CA LYS A 11 58.99 -7.18 -6.93
C LYS A 11 58.69 -8.36 -7.87
N LYS A 12 57.75 -9.22 -7.47
CA LYS A 12 57.18 -10.24 -8.37
C LYS A 12 56.18 -9.56 -9.25
N GLY A 13 56.38 -9.52 -10.57
CA GLY A 13 55.38 -9.09 -11.54
C GLY A 13 54.31 -10.16 -11.70
N PHE A 14 53.05 -9.72 -11.91
CA PHE A 14 51.96 -10.65 -12.22
C PHE A 14 52.14 -11.25 -13.62
N THR A 15 51.80 -12.52 -13.73
CA THR A 15 51.77 -13.20 -15.04
C THR A 15 50.45 -12.85 -15.75
N LEU A 16 50.48 -12.85 -17.08
CA LEU A 16 49.27 -12.56 -17.90
C LEU A 16 48.13 -13.55 -17.57
N ILE A 17 48.46 -14.82 -17.33
CA ILE A 17 47.48 -15.85 -16.99
C ILE A 17 46.81 -15.58 -15.62
N GLU A 18 47.56 -15.14 -14.63
CA GLU A 18 47.07 -14.81 -13.29
C GLU A 18 46.08 -13.64 -13.33
N LEU A 19 46.39 -12.63 -14.16
CA LEU A 19 45.48 -11.50 -14.37
C LEU A 19 44.17 -11.93 -15.05
N LEU A 20 44.22 -12.80 -16.07
CA LEU A 20 43.03 -13.35 -16.73
C LEU A 20 42.16 -14.15 -15.77
N ILE A 21 42.74 -15.00 -14.94
CA ILE A 21 42.00 -15.76 -13.93
C ILE A 21 41.36 -14.80 -12.90
N ALA A 22 42.10 -13.82 -12.39
CA ALA A 22 41.58 -12.87 -11.43
C ALA A 22 40.40 -12.07 -11.98
N VAL A 23 40.49 -11.55 -13.21
CA VAL A 23 39.39 -10.80 -13.86
C VAL A 23 38.18 -11.69 -14.09
N SER A 24 38.34 -12.93 -14.53
CA SER A 24 37.23 -13.86 -14.75
C SER A 24 36.48 -14.17 -13.45
N LEU A 25 37.19 -14.37 -12.34
CA LEU A 25 36.58 -14.58 -11.03
C LEU A 25 35.84 -13.33 -10.51
N ILE A 26 36.42 -12.15 -10.70
CA ILE A 26 35.75 -10.88 -10.33
C ILE A 26 34.45 -10.70 -11.10
N ILE A 27 34.43 -10.93 -12.42
CA ILE A 27 33.24 -10.84 -13.25
C ILE A 27 32.16 -11.81 -12.75
N LEU A 28 32.53 -13.05 -12.44
CA LEU A 28 31.60 -14.05 -11.93
C LEU A 28 30.99 -13.63 -10.58
N LEU A 29 31.78 -13.09 -9.66
CA LEU A 29 31.31 -12.57 -8.39
C LEU A 29 30.36 -11.36 -8.57
N LEU A 30 30.70 -10.43 -9.46
CA LEU A 30 29.85 -9.29 -9.76
C LEU A 30 28.48 -9.72 -10.29
N LEU A 31 28.40 -10.70 -11.19
CA LEU A 31 27.15 -11.23 -11.71
C LEU A 31 26.25 -11.77 -10.59
N LEU A 32 26.78 -12.50 -9.62
CA LEU A 32 26.03 -13.02 -8.47
C LEU A 32 25.48 -11.90 -7.58
N ILE A 33 26.22 -10.80 -7.42
CA ILE A 33 25.76 -9.64 -6.64
C ILE A 33 24.61 -8.94 -7.36
N PHE A 34 24.72 -8.71 -8.68
CA PHE A 34 23.70 -7.99 -9.46
C PHE A 34 22.34 -8.67 -9.49
N ILE A 35 22.28 -10.01 -9.48
CA ILE A 35 21.02 -10.77 -9.50
C ILE A 35 20.15 -10.45 -8.27
N ASN A 36 20.74 -10.22 -7.09
CA ASN A 36 20.03 -10.00 -5.84
C ASN A 36 19.82 -8.52 -5.48
N TRP A 37 20.47 -7.59 -6.17
CA TRP A 37 20.48 -6.18 -5.82
C TRP A 37 19.07 -5.54 -5.77
N ARG A 38 18.25 -5.78 -6.80
CA ARG A 38 16.90 -5.23 -6.88
C ARG A 38 16.02 -5.65 -5.71
N ARG A 39 16.07 -6.93 -5.33
CA ARG A 39 15.33 -7.43 -4.17
C ARG A 39 15.73 -6.77 -2.86
N GLN A 40 17.01 -6.47 -2.69
CA GLN A 40 17.50 -5.79 -1.48
C GLN A 40 16.99 -4.35 -1.39
N ILE A 41 16.97 -3.63 -2.51
CA ILE A 41 16.42 -2.27 -2.58
C ILE A 41 14.92 -2.28 -2.27
N ASP A 42 14.16 -3.21 -2.85
CA ASP A 42 12.72 -3.31 -2.62
C ASP A 42 12.41 -3.59 -1.14
N ARG A 43 13.14 -4.49 -0.50
CA ARG A 43 13.03 -4.73 0.95
C ARG A 43 13.40 -3.48 1.77
N GLY A 44 14.40 -2.74 1.35
CA GLY A 44 14.75 -1.46 1.98
C GLY A 44 13.59 -0.45 1.93
N TYR A 45 12.92 -0.34 0.80
CA TYR A 45 11.73 0.51 0.69
C TYR A 45 10.57 0.02 1.54
N ASP A 46 10.35 -1.29 1.65
CA ASP A 46 9.28 -1.86 2.47
C ASP A 46 9.50 -1.58 3.96
N VAL A 47 10.75 -1.69 4.44
CA VAL A 47 11.11 -1.31 5.82
C VAL A 47 10.83 0.18 6.07
N LEU A 48 11.18 1.06 5.12
CA LEU A 48 10.90 2.50 5.22
C LEU A 48 9.39 2.78 5.23
N ARG A 49 8.59 2.09 4.41
CA ARG A 49 7.11 2.19 4.42
C ARG A 49 6.54 1.85 5.78
N LYS A 50 6.96 0.72 6.35
CA LYS A 50 6.52 0.29 7.69
C LYS A 50 6.90 1.33 8.75
N LYS A 51 8.11 1.87 8.68
CA LYS A 51 8.56 2.94 9.59
C LYS A 51 7.71 4.19 9.42
N HIS A 52 7.50 4.69 8.20
CA HIS A 52 6.70 5.88 7.94
C HIS A 52 5.27 5.74 8.47
N LEU A 53 4.63 4.59 8.22
CA LEU A 53 3.28 4.33 8.73
C LEU A 53 3.27 4.30 10.27
N SER A 54 4.28 3.71 10.90
CA SER A 54 4.41 3.71 12.36
C SER A 54 4.58 5.13 12.91
N ASP A 55 5.39 5.97 12.26
CA ASP A 55 5.59 7.36 12.66
C ASP A 55 4.29 8.18 12.52
N ILE A 56 3.54 7.98 11.41
CA ILE A 56 2.21 8.59 11.21
C ILE A 56 1.24 8.13 12.30
N LYS A 57 1.20 6.83 12.61
CA LYS A 57 0.32 6.31 13.67
C LYS A 57 0.59 7.00 14.99
N ARG A 58 1.86 7.07 15.40
CA ARG A 58 2.24 7.73 16.64
C ARG A 58 1.81 9.20 16.65
N ALA A 59 2.06 9.93 15.56
CA ALA A 59 1.66 11.33 15.44
C ALA A 59 0.14 11.51 15.52
N PHE A 60 -0.63 10.60 14.94
CA PHE A 60 -2.10 10.62 15.00
C PHE A 60 -2.63 10.31 16.40
N GLU A 61 -1.99 9.40 17.14
CA GLU A 61 -2.35 9.11 18.53
C GLU A 61 -2.03 10.31 19.45
N GLU A 62 -0.88 10.97 19.25
CA GLU A 62 -0.53 12.19 19.95
C GLU A 62 -1.51 13.33 19.63
N TYR A 63 -1.85 13.50 18.34
CA TYR A 63 -2.86 14.47 17.89
C TYR A 63 -4.23 14.19 18.54
N TYR A 64 -4.64 12.92 18.60
CA TYR A 64 -5.88 12.50 19.24
C TYR A 64 -5.90 12.83 20.74
N ASN A 65 -4.80 12.61 21.44
CA ASN A 65 -4.69 12.94 22.87
C ASN A 65 -4.89 14.45 23.14
N ASP A 66 -4.43 15.31 22.23
CA ASP A 66 -4.54 16.76 22.38
C ASP A 66 -5.86 17.32 21.86
N LYS A 67 -6.42 16.77 20.78
CA LYS A 67 -7.60 17.30 20.08
C LYS A 67 -8.88 16.52 20.33
N GLY A 68 -8.79 15.31 20.89
CA GLY A 68 -9.91 14.41 21.13
C GLY A 68 -10.43 13.69 19.89
N CYS A 69 -9.92 13.99 18.70
CA CYS A 69 -10.30 13.37 17.42
C CYS A 69 -9.09 13.23 16.51
N TYR A 70 -9.13 12.31 15.54
CA TYR A 70 -8.08 12.13 14.55
C TYR A 70 -8.10 13.26 13.49
N PRO A 71 -7.00 13.47 12.76
CA PRO A 71 -6.94 14.51 11.72
C PRO A 71 -7.93 14.27 10.58
N ALA A 72 -8.26 15.35 9.84
CA ALA A 72 -9.12 15.30 8.66
C ALA A 72 -8.50 14.43 7.54
N ALA A 73 -9.35 13.87 6.64
CA ALA A 73 -8.95 12.98 5.56
C ALA A 73 -7.87 13.57 4.61
N THR A 74 -7.79 14.88 4.54
CA THR A 74 -6.85 15.62 3.67
C THR A 74 -5.46 15.82 4.28
N ILE A 75 -5.25 15.43 5.55
CA ILE A 75 -4.00 15.75 6.27
C ILE A 75 -2.74 15.19 5.61
N LEU A 76 -2.82 14.00 4.99
CA LEU A 76 -1.68 13.34 4.35
C LEU A 76 -1.51 13.69 2.86
N VAL A 77 -2.34 14.55 2.28
CA VAL A 77 -2.30 14.86 0.83
C VAL A 77 -0.99 15.54 0.44
N ASN A 78 -0.49 16.45 1.27
CA ASN A 78 0.76 17.16 1.04
C ASN A 78 1.93 16.46 1.72
N CYS A 79 2.45 15.41 1.10
CA CYS A 79 3.64 14.77 1.65
C CYS A 79 4.86 15.74 1.60
N ASN A 80 5.73 15.63 2.60
CA ASN A 80 6.76 16.59 3.00
C ASN A 80 6.25 17.93 3.57
N GLY A 81 4.93 18.08 3.73
CA GLY A 81 4.33 19.26 4.35
C GLY A 81 4.42 19.25 5.89
N PRO A 82 4.24 20.44 6.51
CA PRO A 82 4.30 20.60 7.95
C PRO A 82 2.95 20.45 8.68
N GLU A 83 1.90 20.02 8.00
CA GLU A 83 0.51 20.07 8.48
C GLU A 83 0.28 19.24 9.76
N LEU A 84 1.16 18.30 10.07
CA LEU A 84 1.12 17.49 11.29
C LEU A 84 2.01 18.01 12.42
N GLN A 85 2.61 19.19 12.28
CA GLN A 85 3.38 19.77 13.39
C GLN A 85 2.45 20.16 14.55
N PRO A 86 2.89 20.02 15.81
CA PRO A 86 4.23 19.59 16.26
C PRO A 86 4.41 18.06 16.35
N TYR A 87 3.40 17.23 16.06
CA TYR A 87 3.39 15.78 16.28
C TYR A 87 4.32 15.03 15.31
N LEU A 88 4.49 15.56 14.10
CA LEU A 88 5.40 15.03 13.09
C LEU A 88 6.05 16.20 12.33
N GLY A 89 7.38 16.19 12.24
CA GLY A 89 8.13 17.30 11.63
C GLY A 89 7.79 17.55 10.16
N ALA A 90 7.61 16.48 9.38
CA ALA A 90 7.12 16.50 8.01
C ALA A 90 6.38 15.19 7.69
N ILE A 91 5.34 15.28 6.88
CA ILE A 91 4.55 14.11 6.46
C ILE A 91 5.36 13.27 5.46
N PRO A 92 5.64 11.98 5.75
CA PRO A 92 6.47 11.18 4.85
C PRO A 92 5.74 10.80 3.57
N CYS A 93 6.45 10.86 2.44
CA CYS A 93 6.01 10.28 1.16
C CYS A 93 6.43 8.82 1.05
N ASP A 94 5.76 8.03 0.22
CA ASP A 94 6.25 6.71 -0.18
C ASP A 94 7.67 6.82 -0.76
N PRO A 95 8.65 6.03 -0.29
CA PRO A 95 10.04 6.22 -0.68
C PRO A 95 10.33 5.93 -2.15
N ALA A 96 9.51 5.10 -2.80
CA ALA A 96 9.67 4.74 -4.21
C ALA A 96 8.84 5.62 -5.15
N SER A 97 7.54 5.76 -4.91
CA SER A 97 6.63 6.52 -5.78
C SER A 97 6.63 8.01 -5.52
N LYS A 98 7.10 8.47 -4.34
CA LYS A 98 7.04 9.86 -3.86
C LYS A 98 5.61 10.40 -3.73
N LEU A 99 4.62 9.52 -3.69
CA LEU A 99 3.22 9.87 -3.50
C LEU A 99 2.82 9.80 -2.01
N PRO A 100 1.75 10.50 -1.62
CA PRO A 100 1.22 10.41 -0.26
C PRO A 100 0.66 9.02 0.03
N TYR A 101 0.70 8.62 1.31
CA TYR A 101 0.04 7.41 1.77
C TYR A 101 -1.48 7.57 1.77
N LYS A 102 -2.20 6.49 1.45
CA LYS A 102 -3.66 6.51 1.47
C LYS A 102 -4.17 6.52 2.91
N TYR A 103 -4.83 7.60 3.29
CA TYR A 103 -5.50 7.75 4.58
C TYR A 103 -7.01 7.59 4.42
N VAL A 104 -7.62 6.83 5.33
CA VAL A 104 -9.07 6.60 5.36
C VAL A 104 -9.53 6.70 6.82
N PRO A 105 -10.22 7.77 7.21
CA PRO A 105 -10.88 7.85 8.51
C PRO A 105 -11.99 6.78 8.58
N VAL A 106 -12.37 6.36 9.79
CA VAL A 106 -13.45 5.38 9.97
C VAL A 106 -14.80 5.97 9.63
N ASP A 107 -14.96 7.25 9.94
CA ASP A 107 -16.17 8.02 9.70
C ASP A 107 -15.74 9.46 9.41
N ASP A 108 -16.03 9.95 8.22
CA ASP A 108 -15.65 11.31 7.80
C ASP A 108 -16.37 12.39 8.61
N THR A 109 -17.53 12.06 9.20
CA THR A 109 -18.31 12.99 10.02
C THR A 109 -17.92 12.93 11.50
N ASN A 110 -17.36 11.81 11.94
CA ASN A 110 -16.90 11.60 13.32
C ASN A 110 -15.48 11.05 13.35
N LEU A 111 -14.50 11.93 13.21
CA LEU A 111 -13.06 11.63 13.19
C LEU A 111 -12.51 11.04 14.51
N CYS A 112 -13.37 10.96 15.56
CA CYS A 112 -12.99 10.44 16.88
C CYS A 112 -13.03 8.90 16.96
N ARG A 113 -13.56 8.21 15.94
CA ARG A 113 -13.78 6.75 16.01
C ARG A 113 -12.57 5.92 15.64
N GLY A 114 -11.70 6.41 14.79
CA GLY A 114 -10.51 5.68 14.36
C GLY A 114 -10.08 6.00 12.93
N PHE A 115 -9.03 5.34 12.50
CA PHE A 115 -8.46 5.58 11.16
C PHE A 115 -7.74 4.33 10.61
N ARG A 116 -7.44 4.40 9.32
CA ARG A 116 -6.55 3.50 8.58
C ARG A 116 -5.60 4.29 7.70
N VAL A 117 -4.35 3.86 7.61
CA VAL A 117 -3.38 4.37 6.63
C VAL A 117 -2.76 3.18 5.90
N PHE A 118 -2.70 3.25 4.58
CA PHE A 118 -2.32 2.14 3.72
C PHE A 118 -1.05 2.42 2.92
N SER A 119 -0.35 1.32 2.60
CA SER A 119 0.81 1.27 1.72
C SER A 119 0.81 -0.03 0.93
N SER A 120 1.68 -0.10 -0.09
CA SER A 120 1.89 -1.30 -0.91
C SER A 120 3.31 -1.79 -0.73
N LEU A 121 3.49 -2.92 -0.03
CA LEU A 121 4.77 -3.60 0.07
C LEU A 121 5.06 -4.35 -1.25
N ARG A 122 6.32 -4.31 -1.68
CA ARG A 122 6.79 -5.03 -2.86
C ARG A 122 7.05 -6.50 -2.58
N ASP A 123 7.50 -6.83 -1.36
CA ASP A 123 7.61 -8.20 -0.90
C ASP A 123 6.24 -8.73 -0.50
N THR A 124 5.55 -9.37 -1.44
CA THR A 124 4.22 -9.96 -1.23
C THR A 124 4.23 -11.18 -0.31
N ALA A 125 5.40 -11.72 0.01
CA ALA A 125 5.58 -12.82 0.96
C ALA A 125 5.80 -12.32 2.41
N ASP A 126 5.75 -11.02 2.65
CA ASP A 126 5.89 -10.45 3.99
C ASP A 126 4.77 -10.96 4.92
N SER A 127 5.16 -11.51 6.07
CA SER A 127 4.24 -12.13 7.03
C SER A 127 3.21 -11.16 7.61
N ASP A 128 3.50 -9.86 7.64
CA ASP A 128 2.57 -8.85 8.14
C ASP A 128 1.34 -8.71 7.25
N ILE A 129 1.47 -8.95 5.94
CA ILE A 129 0.37 -8.91 4.98
C ILE A 129 -0.73 -9.90 5.37
N ALA A 130 -0.36 -11.15 5.64
CA ALA A 130 -1.29 -12.18 6.08
C ALA A 130 -1.85 -11.90 7.48
N ARG A 131 -1.00 -11.46 8.40
CA ARG A 131 -1.40 -11.11 9.78
C ARG A 131 -2.43 -9.99 9.85
N LEU A 132 -2.35 -9.03 8.92
CA LEU A 132 -3.29 -7.91 8.82
C LEU A 132 -4.57 -8.25 8.04
N GLY A 133 -4.67 -9.45 7.45
CA GLY A 133 -5.79 -9.86 6.60
C GLY A 133 -5.77 -9.20 5.22
N CYS A 134 -4.61 -8.75 4.75
CA CYS A 134 -4.44 -8.02 3.49
C CYS A 134 -3.90 -8.89 2.34
N ASN A 135 -3.89 -10.22 2.50
CA ASN A 135 -3.35 -11.19 1.53
C ASN A 135 -4.36 -11.66 0.46
N GLY A 136 -5.55 -11.05 0.43
CA GLY A 136 -6.57 -11.33 -0.59
C GLY A 136 -6.32 -10.62 -1.91
N VAL A 137 -7.12 -10.95 -2.93
CA VAL A 137 -7.05 -10.37 -4.29
C VAL A 137 -7.20 -8.84 -4.29
N THR A 138 -7.99 -8.31 -3.37
CA THR A 138 -8.20 -6.86 -3.19
C THR A 138 -7.34 -6.25 -2.08
N GLY A 139 -6.31 -6.97 -1.62
CA GLY A 139 -5.43 -6.52 -0.53
C GLY A 139 -6.21 -6.27 0.77
N CYS A 140 -6.05 -5.09 1.37
CA CYS A 140 -6.74 -4.69 2.59
C CYS A 140 -8.23 -4.29 2.38
N GLY A 141 -8.75 -4.31 1.14
CA GLY A 141 -10.14 -4.00 0.83
C GLY A 141 -10.48 -2.53 0.60
N PHE A 142 -9.49 -1.63 0.55
CA PHE A 142 -9.66 -0.18 0.38
C PHE A 142 -9.05 0.37 -0.91
N GLY A 143 -9.06 -0.42 -1.95
CA GLY A 143 -8.52 -0.10 -3.27
C GLY A 143 -7.49 -1.10 -3.74
N VAL A 144 -7.23 -1.11 -5.05
CA VAL A 144 -6.31 -2.04 -5.67
C VAL A 144 -4.87 -1.71 -5.25
N GLY A 145 -4.14 -2.74 -4.82
CA GLY A 145 -2.70 -2.64 -4.57
C GLY A 145 -2.28 -2.34 -3.13
N PHE A 146 -3.20 -2.05 -2.20
CA PHE A 146 -2.84 -1.88 -0.79
C PHE A 146 -2.83 -3.23 -0.08
N ASN A 147 -1.63 -3.73 0.23
CA ASN A 147 -1.43 -5.01 0.91
C ASN A 147 -0.86 -4.86 2.33
N TYR A 148 -0.67 -3.63 2.80
CA TYR A 148 -0.19 -3.32 4.13
C TYR A 148 -0.82 -2.04 4.64
N GLY A 149 -1.00 -1.93 5.96
CA GLY A 149 -1.51 -0.72 6.58
C GLY A 149 -1.37 -0.74 8.09
N ILE A 150 -1.71 0.40 8.68
CA ILE A 150 -1.86 0.58 10.12
C ILE A 150 -3.24 1.15 10.42
N SER A 151 -3.72 0.95 11.63
CA SER A 151 -5.02 1.46 12.06
C SER A 151 -5.03 1.76 13.56
N SER A 152 -6.04 2.50 13.98
CA SER A 152 -6.46 2.67 15.35
C SER A 152 -7.98 2.66 15.44
N GLY A 153 -8.52 2.10 16.54
CA GLY A 153 -9.96 1.96 16.75
C GLY A 153 -10.67 0.93 15.85
N VAL A 154 -10.02 0.39 14.83
CA VAL A 154 -10.58 -0.56 13.85
C VAL A 154 -9.49 -1.50 13.31
N THR A 155 -9.91 -2.60 12.68
CA THR A 155 -8.99 -3.50 11.96
C THR A 155 -8.45 -2.85 10.69
N VAL A 156 -7.23 -3.22 10.26
CA VAL A 156 -6.63 -2.74 9.01
C VAL A 156 -7.44 -3.20 7.80
N ALA A 157 -7.69 -4.50 7.69
CA ALA A 157 -8.56 -5.02 6.64
C ALA A 157 -10.02 -4.63 6.87
N GLN A 158 -10.76 -4.48 5.78
CA GLN A 158 -12.19 -4.15 5.83
C GLN A 158 -12.95 -5.28 6.55
N PRO A 159 -13.87 -4.96 7.49
CA PRO A 159 -14.72 -5.97 8.13
C PRO A 159 -15.53 -6.74 7.07
N GLY A 160 -15.48 -8.07 7.14
CA GLY A 160 -16.14 -8.95 6.15
C GLY A 160 -15.27 -9.30 4.95
N PHE A 161 -14.09 -8.70 4.81
CA PHE A 161 -13.08 -9.13 3.86
C PHE A 161 -12.35 -10.36 4.42
N ASN A 162 -12.77 -11.55 3.98
CA ASN A 162 -12.15 -12.80 4.38
C ASN A 162 -11.17 -13.24 3.28
N PRO A 163 -9.83 -13.13 3.48
CA PRO A 163 -8.85 -13.45 2.45
C PRO A 163 -8.82 -14.93 2.04
N GLY A 164 -9.51 -15.81 2.79
CA GLY A 164 -9.63 -17.23 2.51
C GLY A 164 -10.90 -17.64 1.76
N PHE A 165 -11.85 -16.74 1.59
CA PHE A 165 -12.93 -16.95 0.65
C PHE A 165 -12.50 -16.40 -0.71
N THR A 166 -12.07 -17.28 -1.61
CA THR A 166 -12.47 -17.09 -3.00
C THR A 166 -13.99 -16.85 -2.94
N PRO A 167 -14.51 -15.69 -3.35
CA PRO A 167 -15.94 -15.60 -3.53
C PRO A 167 -16.27 -16.79 -4.44
N THR A 168 -17.03 -17.74 -3.92
CA THR A 168 -17.73 -18.67 -4.79
C THR A 168 -18.30 -17.76 -5.86
N PRO A 169 -17.98 -17.95 -7.16
CA PRO A 169 -18.50 -17.07 -8.18
C PRO A 169 -20.01 -17.09 -7.96
N THR A 170 -20.51 -15.99 -7.39
CA THR A 170 -21.94 -15.75 -7.38
C THR A 170 -22.30 -15.90 -8.84
N PRO A 171 -23.19 -16.85 -9.21
CA PRO A 171 -23.52 -17.05 -10.61
C PRO A 171 -23.77 -15.64 -11.16
N PRO A 172 -23.16 -15.27 -12.30
CA PRO A 172 -23.24 -13.91 -12.82
C PRO A 172 -24.73 -13.54 -12.78
N ALA A 173 -25.05 -12.54 -11.96
CA ALA A 173 -26.41 -12.05 -11.90
C ALA A 173 -26.83 -11.76 -13.34
N ALA A 174 -27.97 -12.24 -13.72
CA ALA A 174 -28.45 -12.09 -15.10
C ALA A 174 -28.35 -10.61 -15.48
N PRO A 175 -27.92 -10.28 -16.71
CA PRO A 175 -27.82 -8.90 -17.14
C PRO A 175 -29.14 -8.17 -16.86
N GLY A 176 -29.09 -7.05 -16.15
CA GLY A 176 -30.27 -6.26 -15.85
C GLY A 176 -30.84 -6.39 -14.44
N GLN A 177 -30.15 -7.07 -13.51
CA GLN A 177 -30.62 -7.20 -12.11
C GLN A 177 -30.12 -6.13 -11.16
N TYR A 178 -29.28 -5.19 -11.62
CA TYR A 178 -28.75 -4.09 -10.82
C TYR A 178 -29.27 -2.75 -11.30
N ALA A 179 -29.56 -1.87 -10.38
CA ALA A 179 -29.97 -0.50 -10.69
C ALA A 179 -29.39 0.47 -9.64
N CYS A 180 -29.40 1.75 -9.99
CA CYS A 180 -28.89 2.80 -9.12
C CYS A 180 -30.03 3.34 -8.25
N ASP A 181 -29.88 3.31 -6.92
CA ASP A 181 -30.84 3.94 -6.03
C ASP A 181 -30.84 5.48 -6.20
N PRO A 182 -31.76 6.21 -5.58
CA PRO A 182 -31.80 7.68 -5.65
C PRO A 182 -30.52 8.36 -5.14
N ASN A 183 -29.76 7.70 -4.27
CA ASN A 183 -28.51 8.21 -3.71
C ASN A 183 -27.30 7.93 -4.62
N GLY A 184 -27.49 7.17 -5.70
CA GLY A 184 -26.41 6.79 -6.61
C GLY A 184 -25.64 5.56 -6.19
N ILE A 185 -26.20 4.71 -5.33
CA ILE A 185 -25.61 3.46 -4.90
C ILE A 185 -26.15 2.32 -5.78
N CYS A 186 -25.26 1.42 -6.20
CA CYS A 186 -25.62 0.24 -6.96
C CYS A 186 -26.23 -0.84 -6.06
N ASN A 187 -27.48 -1.19 -6.30
CA ASN A 187 -28.20 -2.23 -5.57
C ASN A 187 -28.69 -3.33 -6.50
N SER A 188 -28.75 -4.57 -5.99
CA SER A 188 -29.40 -5.67 -6.69
C SER A 188 -30.89 -5.65 -6.43
N TYR A 189 -31.69 -5.73 -7.48
CA TYR A 189 -33.15 -5.81 -7.42
C TYR A 189 -33.58 -7.15 -8.05
N GLY A 190 -34.58 -7.78 -7.47
CA GLY A 190 -35.17 -9.00 -8.06
C GLY A 190 -35.82 -8.69 -9.41
N ASP A 191 -36.53 -7.56 -9.49
CA ASP A 191 -37.06 -6.97 -10.72
C ASP A 191 -36.88 -5.44 -10.68
N PRO A 192 -35.79 -4.91 -11.26
CA PRO A 192 -35.54 -3.47 -11.25
C PRO A 192 -36.60 -2.66 -12.01
N VAL A 193 -37.19 -3.21 -13.04
CA VAL A 193 -38.27 -2.54 -13.84
C VAL A 193 -39.52 -2.41 -13.01
N ALA A 194 -39.93 -3.44 -12.29
CA ALA A 194 -41.06 -3.39 -11.35
C ALA A 194 -40.81 -2.41 -10.19
N SER A 195 -39.55 -2.18 -9.85
CA SER A 195 -39.11 -1.22 -8.82
C SER A 195 -39.04 0.24 -9.32
N GLY A 196 -39.39 0.52 -10.56
CA GLY A 196 -39.45 1.87 -11.13
C GLY A 196 -38.07 2.45 -11.52
N CYS A 197 -37.11 1.60 -11.75
CA CYS A 197 -35.77 2.02 -12.19
C CYS A 197 -35.73 2.15 -13.72
N PRO A 198 -35.26 3.30 -14.29
CA PRO A 198 -35.31 3.52 -15.74
C PRO A 198 -34.30 2.70 -16.52
N ILE A 199 -33.19 2.32 -15.88
CA ILE A 199 -32.08 1.64 -16.53
C ILE A 199 -31.52 0.57 -15.60
N THR A 200 -31.18 -0.59 -16.16
CA THR A 200 -30.58 -1.72 -15.45
C THR A 200 -29.19 -2.01 -15.96
N PHE A 201 -28.34 -2.52 -15.08
CA PHE A 201 -26.92 -2.75 -15.36
C PHE A 201 -26.49 -4.17 -14.96
N ALA A 202 -25.41 -4.66 -15.60
CA ALA A 202 -24.67 -5.80 -15.08
C ALA A 202 -23.87 -5.36 -13.84
N ALA A 203 -23.63 -6.29 -12.90
CA ALA A 203 -22.90 -6.01 -11.66
C ALA A 203 -21.56 -5.27 -11.87
N SER A 204 -20.83 -5.62 -12.93
CA SER A 204 -19.52 -5.04 -13.25
C SER A 204 -19.56 -3.56 -13.65
N ASN A 205 -20.70 -3.09 -14.19
CA ASN A 205 -20.83 -1.74 -14.74
C ASN A 205 -21.68 -0.80 -13.87
N CYS A 206 -22.42 -1.37 -12.92
CA CYS A 206 -23.40 -0.63 -12.14
C CYS A 206 -22.76 0.49 -11.30
N ASN A 207 -21.69 0.23 -10.61
CA ASN A 207 -21.03 1.23 -9.75
C ASN A 207 -20.51 2.46 -10.56
N ASN A 208 -20.01 2.23 -11.76
CA ASN A 208 -19.55 3.31 -12.63
C ASN A 208 -20.72 4.11 -13.21
N ALA A 209 -21.82 3.43 -13.51
CA ALA A 209 -23.02 4.05 -14.08
C ALA A 209 -23.80 4.89 -13.06
N CYS A 210 -23.78 4.53 -11.77
CA CYS A 210 -24.52 5.20 -10.70
C CYS A 210 -23.96 6.59 -10.34
N GLY A 211 -22.76 6.92 -10.77
CA GLY A 211 -22.21 8.27 -10.71
C GLY A 211 -22.96 9.29 -11.57
N ILE A 212 -23.75 8.83 -12.56
CA ILE A 212 -24.51 9.69 -13.47
C ILE A 212 -25.93 9.86 -12.92
N PRO A 213 -26.38 11.10 -12.57
CA PRO A 213 -27.69 11.32 -11.97
C PRO A 213 -28.88 10.79 -12.80
N ALA A 214 -28.79 10.83 -14.13
CA ALA A 214 -29.81 10.33 -15.04
C ALA A 214 -30.06 8.81 -14.97
N ASN A 215 -29.14 8.05 -14.37
CA ASN A 215 -29.24 6.60 -14.22
C ASN A 215 -29.89 6.15 -12.91
N ARG A 216 -30.28 7.11 -12.04
CA ARG A 216 -30.82 6.82 -10.71
C ARG A 216 -32.32 6.54 -10.77
N CYS A 217 -32.76 5.63 -9.94
CA CYS A 217 -34.18 5.36 -9.76
C CYS A 217 -34.85 6.59 -9.13
N LEU A 218 -36.10 6.86 -9.54
CA LEU A 218 -36.86 8.03 -9.08
C LEU A 218 -37.56 7.84 -7.73
N ARG A 219 -37.37 6.69 -7.07
CA ARG A 219 -37.94 6.37 -5.76
C ARG A 219 -36.93 5.73 -4.84
#